data_027a3c1921741c7a43ab9d68bf0bf3b4
#
_entry.id   027a3c1921741c7a43ab9d68bf0bf3b4
#
_cell.length_a   1.000
_cell.length_b   1.000
_cell.length_c   1.000
_cell.angle_alpha   90.00
_cell.angle_beta   90.00
_cell.angle_gamma   90.00
#
_symmetry.space_group_name_H-M   'P 1'
#
loop_
_entity.id
_entity.type
_entity.pdbx_description
1 polymer ?
#
loop_
_entity_poly.entity_id
_entity_poly.type
_entity_poly.pdbx_seq_one_letter_code
_entity_poly.pdbx_strand_id
1 'polypeptide(L)'
;EIFRETLTWEEAKAACEAKGGHLATITSQEEQKMIESLNTQNSKLWIGGYKNSAGQWCWVTGEPWKYQNWGDGEPNNSSNVVADESCVAVWPVKWNDLANSNTYEQSGYICEWEASNAAEETQVEGYTGHLYEFYTLPESEWESGPITWQQAERRCEWKGGHLAVIESSTENFLLYSAMKAKGYENAYFGFSDESSEGNWKWVDGTRT
;
A
#
# COMPACT_ATOMS: atom_id res chain seq x y z
N GLU A 1 -7.47 5.37 -6.83
CA GLU A 1 -8.57 5.97 -7.64
C GLU A 1 -8.05 6.33 -9.03
N ILE A 2 -8.90 6.15 -10.07
CA ILE A 2 -8.56 6.51 -11.46
C ILE A 2 -9.14 7.88 -11.79
N PHE A 3 -8.30 8.80 -12.25
CA PHE A 3 -8.66 10.11 -12.77
C PHE A 3 -8.51 10.10 -14.31
N ARG A 4 -9.53 10.60 -14.99
CA ARG A 4 -9.62 10.56 -16.46
C ARG A 4 -9.39 11.93 -17.07
N GLU A 5 -8.21 12.47 -16.76
CA GLU A 5 -7.71 13.73 -17.28
C GLU A 5 -6.46 13.45 -18.08
N THR A 6 -6.38 14.04 -19.29
CA THR A 6 -5.20 13.88 -20.15
C THR A 6 -4.12 14.87 -19.70
N LEU A 7 -3.19 14.40 -18.91
CA LEU A 7 -2.07 15.15 -18.34
C LEU A 7 -0.73 14.52 -18.76
N THR A 8 0.34 15.29 -18.75
CA THR A 8 1.69 14.75 -18.73
C THR A 8 1.93 13.96 -17.44
N TRP A 9 2.95 13.12 -17.41
CA TRP A 9 3.25 12.34 -16.21
C TRP A 9 3.56 13.24 -14.99
N GLU A 10 4.33 14.33 -15.21
CA GLU A 10 4.63 15.29 -14.15
C GLU A 10 3.40 16.04 -13.65
N GLU A 11 2.48 16.44 -14.55
CA GLU A 11 1.22 17.06 -14.17
C GLU A 11 0.32 16.09 -13.39
N ALA A 12 0.25 14.82 -13.82
CA ALA A 12 -0.49 13.78 -13.13
C ALA A 12 0.10 13.50 -11.73
N LYS A 13 1.44 13.46 -11.62
CA LYS A 13 2.13 13.35 -10.33
C LYS A 13 1.75 14.51 -9.40
N ALA A 14 1.88 15.75 -9.89
CA ALA A 14 1.52 16.94 -9.12
C ALA A 14 0.03 16.97 -8.73
N ALA A 15 -0.86 16.48 -9.61
CA ALA A 15 -2.30 16.39 -9.32
C ALA A 15 -2.61 15.38 -8.21
N CYS A 16 -1.88 14.25 -8.14
CA CYS A 16 -1.99 13.30 -7.03
C CYS A 16 -1.46 13.91 -5.72
N GLU A 17 -0.29 14.55 -5.76
CA GLU A 17 0.32 15.22 -4.60
C GLU A 17 -0.58 16.32 -4.03
N ALA A 18 -1.22 17.12 -4.89
CA ALA A 18 -2.19 18.13 -4.47
C ALA A 18 -3.43 17.57 -3.75
N LYS A 19 -3.73 16.27 -3.97
CA LYS A 19 -4.81 15.53 -3.31
C LYS A 19 -4.33 14.77 -2.06
N GLY A 20 -3.05 14.93 -1.68
CA GLY A 20 -2.44 14.23 -0.54
C GLY A 20 -2.09 12.76 -0.79
N GLY A 21 -2.01 12.37 -2.06
CA GLY A 21 -1.58 11.04 -2.51
C GLY A 21 -0.37 11.10 -3.43
N HIS A 22 -0.12 10.05 -4.18
CA HIS A 22 0.93 9.96 -5.19
C HIS A 22 0.42 9.16 -6.40
N LEU A 23 1.15 9.15 -7.51
CA LEU A 23 0.87 8.21 -8.60
C LEU A 23 1.07 6.78 -8.08
N ALA A 24 0.15 5.89 -8.42
CA ALA A 24 0.11 4.53 -7.92
C ALA A 24 1.43 3.77 -8.14
N THR A 25 1.91 3.11 -7.10
CA THR A 25 3.03 2.19 -7.14
C THR A 25 2.51 0.76 -7.19
N ILE A 26 3.17 -0.12 -7.94
CA ILE A 26 2.75 -1.51 -8.09
C ILE A 26 3.92 -2.40 -7.74
N THR A 27 3.97 -2.84 -6.51
CA THR A 27 5.10 -3.57 -5.92
C THR A 27 4.87 -5.07 -5.84
N SER A 28 3.62 -5.50 -6.11
CA SER A 28 3.20 -6.90 -6.06
C SER A 28 2.25 -7.27 -7.21
N GLN A 29 2.07 -8.58 -7.41
CA GLN A 29 1.08 -9.08 -8.36
C GLN A 29 -0.35 -8.85 -7.89
N GLU A 30 -0.58 -8.78 -6.59
CA GLU A 30 -1.87 -8.51 -5.96
C GLU A 30 -2.32 -7.08 -6.26
N GLU A 31 -1.43 -6.11 -6.12
CA GLU A 31 -1.69 -4.72 -6.50
C GLU A 31 -1.93 -4.59 -8.01
N GLN A 32 -1.15 -5.29 -8.82
CA GLN A 32 -1.39 -5.33 -10.27
C GLN A 32 -2.81 -5.81 -10.59
N LYS A 33 -3.28 -6.89 -9.98
CA LYS A 33 -4.64 -7.40 -10.18
C LYS A 33 -5.70 -6.42 -9.70
N MET A 34 -5.43 -5.71 -8.61
CA MET A 34 -6.35 -4.65 -8.14
C MET A 34 -6.47 -3.53 -9.17
N ILE A 35 -5.35 -3.05 -9.72
CA ILE A 35 -5.35 -2.05 -10.79
C ILE A 35 -6.11 -2.54 -12.02
N GLU A 36 -5.91 -3.78 -12.43
CA GLU A 36 -6.64 -4.40 -13.54
C GLU A 36 -8.15 -4.42 -13.30
N SER A 37 -8.57 -4.75 -12.07
CA SER A 37 -9.99 -4.76 -11.70
C SER A 37 -10.63 -3.37 -11.71
N LEU A 38 -9.85 -2.33 -11.43
CA LEU A 38 -10.29 -0.93 -11.45
C LEU A 38 -10.31 -0.36 -12.88
N ASN A 39 -9.40 -0.82 -13.75
CA ASN A 39 -9.26 -0.33 -15.13
C ASN A 39 -10.21 -1.01 -16.11
N THR A 40 -11.50 -1.05 -15.80
CA THR A 40 -12.53 -1.76 -16.58
C THR A 40 -12.71 -1.27 -18.02
N GLN A 41 -12.19 -0.08 -18.36
CA GLN A 41 -12.25 0.50 -19.70
C GLN A 41 -11.00 0.21 -20.55
N ASN A 42 -10.06 -0.60 -20.04
CA ASN A 42 -8.81 -0.91 -20.70
C ASN A 42 -8.01 0.34 -21.13
N SER A 43 -8.00 1.35 -20.28
CA SER A 43 -7.39 2.64 -20.54
C SER A 43 -5.87 2.58 -20.33
N LYS A 44 -5.11 3.41 -21.05
CA LYS A 44 -3.72 3.71 -20.72
C LYS A 44 -3.70 4.74 -19.59
N LEU A 45 -3.08 4.40 -18.48
CA LEU A 45 -3.08 5.22 -17.27
C LEU A 45 -1.67 5.37 -16.73
N TRP A 46 -1.27 6.60 -16.41
CA TRP A 46 -0.02 6.85 -15.71
C TRP A 46 0.02 6.20 -14.34
N ILE A 47 1.17 5.63 -14.01
CA ILE A 47 1.52 5.12 -12.67
C ILE A 47 2.84 5.72 -12.21
N GLY A 48 3.22 5.51 -10.95
CA GLY A 48 4.34 6.17 -10.28
C GLY A 48 5.75 5.69 -10.65
N GLY A 49 5.89 4.86 -11.69
CA GLY A 49 7.19 4.41 -12.17
C GLY A 49 7.87 5.45 -13.07
N TYR A 50 9.18 5.67 -12.86
CA TYR A 50 9.98 6.58 -13.68
C TYR A 50 11.46 6.18 -13.70
N LYS A 51 12.22 6.68 -14.69
CA LYS A 51 13.70 6.59 -14.73
C LYS A 51 14.31 7.77 -13.98
N ASN A 52 15.19 7.49 -13.04
CA ASN A 52 16.00 8.51 -12.37
C ASN A 52 17.15 9.02 -13.29
N SER A 53 17.92 9.99 -12.80
CA SER A 53 19.04 10.58 -13.56
C SER A 53 20.18 9.60 -13.91
N ALA A 54 20.23 8.44 -13.24
CA ALA A 54 21.16 7.35 -13.54
C ALA A 54 20.57 6.32 -14.55
N GLY A 55 19.36 6.57 -15.09
CA GLY A 55 18.67 5.68 -16.00
C GLY A 55 18.04 4.44 -15.35
N GLN A 56 17.92 4.42 -14.01
CA GLN A 56 17.34 3.31 -13.26
C GLN A 56 15.85 3.54 -13.02
N TRP A 57 15.05 2.49 -13.17
CA TRP A 57 13.64 2.53 -12.82
C TRP A 57 13.44 2.67 -11.31
N CYS A 58 12.57 3.57 -10.93
CA CYS A 58 12.23 3.90 -9.55
C CYS A 58 10.73 4.14 -9.40
N TRP A 59 10.21 3.98 -8.20
CA TRP A 59 8.89 4.45 -7.82
C TRP A 59 8.96 5.85 -7.21
N VAL A 60 7.90 6.65 -7.38
CA VAL A 60 7.78 8.00 -6.79
C VAL A 60 7.84 7.99 -5.26
N THR A 61 7.47 6.88 -4.64
CA THR A 61 7.49 6.66 -3.19
C THR A 61 8.87 6.27 -2.65
N GLY A 62 9.81 5.88 -3.55
CA GLY A 62 11.11 5.34 -3.15
C GLY A 62 11.10 3.86 -2.75
N GLU A 63 9.99 3.17 -2.90
CA GLU A 63 9.90 1.74 -2.69
C GLU A 63 10.84 0.95 -3.61
N PRO A 64 11.28 -0.25 -3.19
CA PRO A 64 12.18 -1.06 -4.02
C PRO A 64 11.54 -1.48 -5.34
N TRP A 65 12.21 -1.21 -6.47
CA TRP A 65 11.81 -1.67 -7.80
C TRP A 65 12.10 -3.16 -7.97
N LYS A 66 11.24 -4.03 -7.43
CA LYS A 66 11.40 -5.51 -7.49
C LYS A 66 10.39 -6.17 -8.41
N TYR A 67 9.12 -5.83 -8.26
CA TYR A 67 8.06 -6.33 -9.12
C TYR A 67 8.03 -5.56 -10.43
N GLN A 68 7.77 -6.25 -11.53
CA GLN A 68 7.68 -5.68 -12.86
C GLN A 68 6.64 -6.44 -13.67
N ASN A 69 5.88 -5.73 -14.50
CA ASN A 69 4.85 -6.32 -15.35
C ASN A 69 4.85 -5.72 -16.76
N TRP A 70 6.04 -5.56 -17.34
CA TRP A 70 6.22 -5.00 -18.67
C TRP A 70 5.47 -5.80 -19.75
N GLY A 71 5.00 -5.11 -20.78
CA GLY A 71 4.51 -5.70 -22.01
C GLY A 71 5.60 -6.41 -22.81
N ASP A 72 5.21 -7.22 -23.78
CA ASP A 72 6.17 -7.92 -24.64
C ASP A 72 7.02 -6.90 -25.44
N GLY A 73 8.32 -6.98 -25.23
CA GLY A 73 9.29 -6.07 -25.87
C GLY A 73 9.51 -4.75 -25.11
N GLU A 74 8.83 -4.51 -23.97
CA GLU A 74 9.01 -3.34 -23.13
C GLU A 74 9.98 -3.61 -21.95
N PRO A 75 10.62 -2.60 -21.40
CA PRO A 75 10.68 -1.20 -21.85
C PRO A 75 11.59 -1.05 -23.08
N ASN A 76 11.16 -0.35 -24.12
CA ASN A 76 11.86 -0.32 -25.39
C ASN A 76 12.45 1.05 -25.76
N ASN A 77 12.11 2.11 -25.05
CA ASN A 77 12.51 3.49 -25.34
C ASN A 77 12.24 3.88 -26.80
N SER A 78 11.13 3.43 -27.39
CA SER A 78 10.81 3.56 -28.81
C SER A 78 9.67 4.55 -29.03
N SER A 79 9.93 5.81 -28.77
CA SER A 79 9.00 6.91 -28.98
C SER A 79 8.98 7.39 -30.42
N ASN A 80 7.79 7.68 -30.95
CA ASN A 80 7.63 8.43 -32.22
C ASN A 80 7.95 9.94 -32.07
N VAL A 81 8.20 10.40 -30.84
CA VAL A 81 8.68 11.74 -30.51
C VAL A 81 10.13 11.65 -30.04
N VAL A 82 10.92 12.68 -30.31
CA VAL A 82 12.35 12.74 -29.96
C VAL A 82 12.52 12.98 -28.45
N ALA A 83 11.88 12.16 -27.63
CA ALA A 83 11.93 12.27 -26.18
C ALA A 83 12.18 10.89 -25.59
N ASP A 84 13.03 10.84 -24.57
CA ASP A 84 13.31 9.62 -23.80
C ASP A 84 12.03 9.11 -23.10
N GLU A 85 11.74 7.84 -23.23
CA GLU A 85 10.62 7.19 -22.54
C GLU A 85 11.06 6.85 -21.13
N SER A 86 10.76 7.74 -20.23
CA SER A 86 11.24 7.71 -18.85
C SER A 86 10.14 7.54 -17.80
N CYS A 87 8.89 7.39 -18.23
CA CYS A 87 7.71 7.26 -17.35
C CYS A 87 6.94 5.99 -17.65
N VAL A 88 6.24 5.45 -16.67
CA VAL A 88 5.51 4.19 -16.80
C VAL A 88 4.01 4.41 -16.87
N ALA A 89 3.37 3.74 -17.80
CA ALA A 89 1.92 3.61 -17.89
C ALA A 89 1.50 2.14 -17.85
N VAL A 90 0.33 1.86 -17.28
CA VAL A 90 -0.34 0.56 -17.40
C VAL A 90 -1.30 0.56 -18.58
N TRP A 91 -1.28 -0.51 -19.43
CA TRP A 91 -2.15 -0.63 -20.60
C TRP A 91 -2.40 -2.07 -21.03
N PRO A 92 -3.61 -2.53 -20.99
CA PRO A 92 -4.56 -2.33 -19.89
C PRO A 92 -4.11 -3.09 -18.66
N VAL A 93 -3.29 -4.15 -18.86
CA VAL A 93 -2.82 -5.09 -17.83
C VAL A 93 -1.29 -5.17 -17.77
N LYS A 94 -0.60 -4.61 -18.76
CA LYS A 94 0.86 -4.62 -18.86
C LYS A 94 1.42 -3.20 -18.80
N TRP A 95 2.70 -3.08 -18.50
CA TRP A 95 3.36 -1.78 -18.44
C TRP A 95 4.05 -1.43 -19.76
N ASN A 96 4.08 -0.16 -20.06
CA ASN A 96 4.82 0.42 -21.18
C ASN A 96 5.60 1.64 -20.68
N ASP A 97 6.82 1.85 -21.20
CA ASP A 97 7.53 3.09 -20.99
C ASP A 97 7.09 4.12 -22.04
N LEU A 98 6.92 5.35 -21.60
CA LEU A 98 6.46 6.46 -22.42
C LEU A 98 7.19 7.75 -22.05
N ALA A 99 7.27 8.66 -23.02
CA ALA A 99 7.79 9.99 -22.75
C ALA A 99 6.82 10.76 -21.82
N ASN A 100 7.36 11.54 -20.88
CA ASN A 100 6.57 12.38 -19.96
C ASN A 100 5.51 13.23 -20.70
N SER A 101 5.85 13.75 -21.87
CA SER A 101 4.97 14.59 -22.69
C SER A 101 3.94 13.82 -23.53
N ASN A 102 3.90 12.50 -23.43
CA ASN A 102 2.96 11.69 -24.22
C ASN A 102 1.53 11.78 -23.65
N THR A 103 0.78 12.77 -24.12
CA THR A 103 -0.63 12.95 -23.78
C THR A 103 -1.58 12.32 -24.81
N TYR A 104 -1.09 11.91 -25.97
CA TYR A 104 -1.93 11.35 -27.04
C TYR A 104 -2.45 9.95 -26.72
N GLU A 105 -1.68 9.17 -26.00
CA GLU A 105 -2.01 7.79 -25.68
C GLU A 105 -2.59 7.64 -24.29
N GLN A 106 -2.52 8.69 -23.47
CA GLN A 106 -2.98 8.64 -22.08
C GLN A 106 -4.46 8.97 -21.97
N SER A 107 -5.17 8.16 -21.20
CA SER A 107 -6.59 8.34 -20.89
C SER A 107 -6.80 8.78 -19.43
N GLY A 108 -5.70 8.99 -18.70
CA GLY A 108 -5.74 9.38 -17.30
C GLY A 108 -4.56 8.88 -16.48
N TYR A 109 -4.74 8.86 -15.20
CA TYR A 109 -3.72 8.45 -14.22
C TYR A 109 -4.36 7.79 -13.01
N ILE A 110 -3.58 7.07 -12.26
CA ILE A 110 -4.00 6.40 -11.03
C ILE A 110 -3.34 7.09 -9.85
N CYS A 111 -4.15 7.69 -8.98
CA CYS A 111 -3.71 8.13 -7.67
C CYS A 111 -3.89 7.01 -6.65
N GLU A 112 -2.89 6.89 -5.83
CA GLU A 112 -2.86 6.07 -4.64
C GLU A 112 -2.68 6.97 -3.43
N TRP A 113 -3.35 6.64 -2.38
CA TRP A 113 -3.11 7.18 -1.06
C TRP A 113 -2.61 6.03 -0.23
N GLU A 114 -1.47 6.22 0.41
CA GLU A 114 -1.14 5.33 1.49
C GLU A 114 -2.39 5.24 2.35
N ALA A 115 -2.82 4.02 2.67
CA ALA A 115 -3.79 3.86 3.74
C ALA A 115 -3.24 4.74 4.85
N SER A 116 -3.89 5.90 5.04
CA SER A 116 -3.34 6.86 5.96
C SER A 116 -3.00 6.08 7.21
N ASN A 117 -1.78 6.20 7.73
CA ASN A 117 -1.48 5.94 9.14
C ASN A 117 -2.23 6.95 10.04
N ALA A 118 -3.17 7.69 9.49
CA ALA A 118 -4.42 8.05 10.08
C ALA A 118 -5.25 6.75 10.14
N ALA A 119 -4.84 5.80 11.02
CA ALA A 119 -5.86 5.15 11.79
C ALA A 119 -6.92 6.24 11.97
N GLU A 120 -8.17 6.03 11.55
CA GLU A 120 -9.23 6.89 12.05
C GLU A 120 -8.87 7.06 13.52
N GLU A 121 -8.40 8.27 13.86
CA GLU A 121 -8.31 8.64 15.26
C GLU A 121 -9.72 8.42 15.74
N THR A 122 -9.97 7.23 16.23
CA THR A 122 -11.04 7.00 17.15
C THR A 122 -10.51 7.70 18.39
N GLN A 123 -10.50 9.04 18.33
CA GLN A 123 -10.39 9.85 19.52
C GLN A 123 -11.64 9.51 20.32
N VAL A 124 -11.48 8.52 21.15
CA VAL A 124 -12.41 8.27 22.21
C VAL A 124 -12.18 9.38 23.17
N GLU A 125 -13.18 10.25 23.27
CA GLU A 125 -13.16 11.42 24.15
C GLU A 125 -12.71 10.97 25.56
N GLY A 126 -11.53 11.41 25.98
CA GLY A 126 -10.92 11.09 27.29
C GLY A 126 -9.83 10.03 27.32
N TYR A 127 -9.45 9.41 26.20
CA TYR A 127 -8.33 8.48 26.12
C TYR A 127 -7.17 9.09 25.31
N THR A 128 -6.08 9.42 26.00
CA THR A 128 -4.83 9.91 25.41
C THR A 128 -3.80 8.78 25.46
N GLY A 129 -3.91 7.83 24.53
CA GLY A 129 -3.07 6.66 24.64
C GLY A 129 -2.42 6.28 23.31
N HIS A 130 -2.80 5.15 22.82
CA HIS A 130 -2.15 4.54 21.66
C HIS A 130 -3.04 4.64 20.43
N LEU A 131 -2.41 4.63 19.26
CA LEU A 131 -3.07 4.54 17.98
C LEU A 131 -3.17 3.06 17.58
N TYR A 132 -4.36 2.60 17.19
CA TYR A 132 -4.60 1.21 16.81
C TYR A 132 -5.11 1.10 15.39
N GLU A 133 -4.56 0.16 14.65
CA GLU A 133 -5.01 -0.19 13.31
C GLU A 133 -5.33 -1.69 13.23
N PHE A 134 -6.43 -2.05 12.57
CA PHE A 134 -6.82 -3.43 12.34
C PHE A 134 -6.40 -3.87 10.95
N TYR A 135 -5.58 -4.91 10.86
CA TYR A 135 -5.13 -5.49 9.61
C TYR A 135 -5.80 -6.83 9.37
N THR A 136 -6.29 -7.03 8.15
CA THR A 136 -6.59 -8.36 7.62
C THR A 136 -5.57 -8.70 6.56
N LEU A 137 -5.08 -9.93 6.58
CA LEU A 137 -4.31 -10.45 5.47
C LEU A 137 -5.25 -11.11 4.46
N PRO A 138 -5.13 -10.80 3.16
CA PRO A 138 -5.85 -11.53 2.15
C PRO A 138 -5.44 -13.01 2.16
N GLU A 139 -6.38 -13.91 1.85
CA GLU A 139 -6.12 -15.36 1.82
C GLU A 139 -4.94 -15.76 0.92
N SER A 140 -4.64 -14.96 -0.10
CA SER A 140 -3.49 -15.14 -0.99
C SER A 140 -2.13 -15.00 -0.28
N GLU A 141 -2.08 -14.38 0.89
CA GLU A 141 -0.87 -14.26 1.71
C GLU A 141 -0.75 -15.35 2.78
N TRP A 142 -1.68 -16.29 2.83
CA TRP A 142 -1.65 -17.43 3.74
C TRP A 142 -0.82 -18.55 3.13
N GLU A 143 0.47 -18.62 3.44
CA GLU A 143 1.37 -19.64 2.91
C GLU A 143 0.96 -21.07 3.28
N SER A 144 0.20 -21.27 4.36
CA SER A 144 -0.22 -22.59 4.85
C SER A 144 -1.41 -22.57 5.82
N GLY A 145 -2.32 -21.60 5.69
CA GLY A 145 -3.49 -21.47 6.58
C GLY A 145 -3.58 -20.12 7.26
N PRO A 146 -4.40 -19.96 8.29
CA PRO A 146 -4.55 -18.70 9.01
C PRO A 146 -3.21 -18.20 9.54
N ILE A 147 -3.03 -16.87 9.51
CA ILE A 147 -1.82 -16.22 10.03
C ILE A 147 -1.54 -16.66 11.49
N THR A 148 -0.29 -16.91 11.80
CA THR A 148 0.15 -17.18 13.17
C THR A 148 0.38 -15.88 13.95
N TRP A 149 0.43 -15.96 15.28
CA TRP A 149 0.73 -14.82 16.14
C TRP A 149 2.09 -14.17 15.78
N GLN A 150 3.13 -14.99 15.55
CA GLN A 150 4.46 -14.50 15.18
C GLN A 150 4.49 -13.81 13.80
N GLN A 151 3.67 -14.27 12.87
CA GLN A 151 3.52 -13.59 11.58
C GLN A 151 2.81 -12.25 11.74
N ALA A 152 1.78 -12.18 12.60
CA ALA A 152 1.08 -10.95 12.90
C ALA A 152 2.01 -9.93 13.58
N GLU A 153 2.81 -10.35 14.58
CA GLU A 153 3.79 -9.48 15.25
C GLU A 153 4.81 -8.93 14.26
N ARG A 154 5.46 -9.78 13.46
CA ARG A 154 6.41 -9.33 12.43
C ARG A 154 5.82 -8.34 11.42
N ARG A 155 4.53 -8.48 11.11
CA ARG A 155 3.83 -7.51 10.25
C ARG A 155 3.68 -6.16 10.92
N CYS A 156 3.32 -6.14 12.20
CA CYS A 156 3.24 -4.91 12.96
C CYS A 156 4.61 -4.23 13.07
N GLU A 157 5.67 -4.99 13.38
CA GLU A 157 7.04 -4.50 13.42
C GLU A 157 7.50 -3.90 12.09
N TRP A 158 7.18 -4.58 10.98
CA TRP A 158 7.51 -4.09 9.64
C TRP A 158 6.83 -2.75 9.32
N LYS A 159 5.64 -2.51 9.87
CA LYS A 159 4.91 -1.24 9.76
C LYS A 159 5.32 -0.19 10.80
N GLY A 160 6.33 -0.47 11.61
CA GLY A 160 6.87 0.44 12.63
C GLY A 160 6.09 0.44 13.96
N GLY A 161 5.22 -0.55 14.16
CA GLY A 161 4.45 -0.75 15.40
C GLY A 161 4.68 -2.12 16.02
N HIS A 162 3.76 -2.57 16.84
CA HIS A 162 3.71 -3.90 17.47
C HIS A 162 2.26 -4.33 17.63
N LEU A 163 2.01 -5.61 17.92
CA LEU A 163 0.68 -6.07 18.29
C LEU A 163 0.16 -5.31 19.53
N ALA A 164 -1.13 -5.00 19.54
CA ALA A 164 -1.75 -4.16 20.55
C ALA A 164 -1.44 -4.63 21.97
N VAL A 165 -0.93 -3.72 22.79
CA VAL A 165 -0.79 -3.85 24.24
C VAL A 165 -2.04 -3.24 24.88
N ILE A 166 -2.69 -3.96 25.78
CA ILE A 166 -3.98 -3.56 26.39
C ILE A 166 -3.75 -3.33 27.87
N GLU A 167 -3.71 -2.07 28.27
CA GLU A 167 -3.34 -1.67 29.64
C GLU A 167 -4.55 -1.44 30.56
N SER A 168 -5.76 -1.38 30.00
CA SER A 168 -6.96 -1.12 30.79
C SER A 168 -8.20 -1.83 30.25
N SER A 169 -9.18 -2.00 31.12
CA SER A 169 -10.50 -2.55 30.73
C SER A 169 -11.26 -1.63 29.78
N THR A 170 -11.06 -0.33 29.86
CA THR A 170 -11.64 0.65 28.95
C THR A 170 -11.05 0.47 27.55
N GLU A 171 -9.74 0.37 27.44
CA GLU A 171 -9.03 0.13 26.20
C GLU A 171 -9.46 -1.20 25.55
N ASN A 172 -9.53 -2.26 26.33
CA ASN A 172 -10.02 -3.54 25.86
C ASN A 172 -11.45 -3.45 25.30
N PHE A 173 -12.34 -2.73 26.00
CA PHE A 173 -13.71 -2.52 25.52
C PHE A 173 -13.76 -1.75 24.22
N LEU A 174 -12.93 -0.71 24.07
CA LEU A 174 -12.86 0.12 22.87
C LEU A 174 -12.34 -0.68 21.68
N LEU A 175 -11.23 -1.42 21.84
CA LEU A 175 -10.67 -2.29 20.82
C LEU A 175 -11.66 -3.38 20.39
N TYR A 176 -12.32 -4.02 21.36
CA TYR A 176 -13.35 -5.01 21.06
C TYR A 176 -14.51 -4.40 20.26
N SER A 177 -14.99 -3.22 20.67
CA SER A 177 -16.08 -2.53 19.98
C SER A 177 -15.71 -2.12 18.56
N ALA A 178 -14.50 -1.58 18.37
CA ALA A 178 -13.97 -1.22 17.07
C ALA A 178 -13.78 -2.44 16.16
N MET A 179 -13.24 -3.54 16.69
CA MET A 179 -13.11 -4.82 16.00
C MET A 179 -14.48 -5.32 15.48
N LYS A 180 -15.50 -5.31 16.34
CA LYS A 180 -16.85 -5.74 15.97
C LYS A 180 -17.51 -4.81 14.96
N ALA A 181 -17.32 -3.49 15.08
CA ALA A 181 -17.83 -2.52 14.12
C ALA A 181 -17.24 -2.70 12.70
N LYS A 182 -16.00 -3.18 12.62
CA LYS A 182 -15.33 -3.54 11.34
C LYS A 182 -15.69 -4.95 10.83
N GLY A 183 -16.52 -5.71 11.55
CA GLY A 183 -16.97 -7.04 11.17
C GLY A 183 -15.98 -8.17 11.48
N TYR A 184 -14.93 -7.91 12.25
CA TYR A 184 -13.97 -8.93 12.64
C TYR A 184 -14.48 -9.75 13.85
N GLU A 185 -14.26 -11.06 13.81
CA GLU A 185 -14.64 -11.96 14.91
C GLU A 185 -13.52 -12.13 15.92
N ASN A 186 -12.27 -12.19 15.45
CA ASN A 186 -11.07 -12.44 16.22
C ASN A 186 -9.93 -11.52 15.77
N ALA A 187 -9.02 -11.19 16.68
CA ALA A 187 -7.78 -10.48 16.38
C ALA A 187 -6.68 -10.96 17.34
N TYR A 188 -5.44 -10.96 16.87
CA TYR A 188 -4.28 -11.13 17.72
C TYR A 188 -3.98 -9.82 18.46
N PHE A 189 -3.43 -9.94 19.66
CA PHE A 189 -2.88 -8.85 20.45
C PHE A 189 -1.55 -9.27 21.08
N GLY A 190 -0.79 -8.31 21.59
CA GLY A 190 0.62 -8.45 21.92
C GLY A 190 0.92 -9.13 23.26
N PHE A 191 0.15 -10.13 23.69
CA PHE A 191 0.37 -10.85 24.93
C PHE A 191 0.74 -12.30 24.62
N SER A 192 1.93 -12.74 25.06
CA SER A 192 2.49 -14.03 24.73
C SER A 192 3.41 -14.57 25.82
N ASP A 193 3.52 -15.89 25.91
CA ASP A 193 4.50 -16.60 26.73
C ASP A 193 5.57 -17.33 25.88
N GLU A 194 5.69 -16.95 24.61
CA GLU A 194 6.61 -17.57 23.65
C GLU A 194 8.06 -17.62 24.15
N SER A 195 8.51 -16.58 24.88
CA SER A 195 9.87 -16.53 25.40
C SER A 195 10.12 -17.50 26.56
N SER A 196 9.06 -17.95 27.25
CA SER A 196 9.14 -18.92 28.36
C SER A 196 7.72 -19.35 28.74
N GLU A 197 7.38 -20.61 28.51
CA GLU A 197 6.08 -21.21 28.79
C GLU A 197 5.56 -20.83 30.18
N GLY A 198 4.34 -20.32 30.25
CA GLY A 198 3.67 -19.87 31.46
C GLY A 198 4.13 -18.52 32.00
N ASN A 199 5.08 -17.86 31.34
CA ASN A 199 5.56 -16.53 31.74
C ASN A 199 5.08 -15.47 30.72
N TRP A 200 3.84 -15.08 30.86
CA TRP A 200 3.16 -14.16 29.96
C TRP A 200 3.71 -12.73 30.05
N LYS A 201 3.93 -12.10 28.90
CA LYS A 201 4.42 -10.72 28.78
C LYS A 201 3.80 -10.04 27.58
N TRP A 202 3.73 -8.74 27.69
CA TRP A 202 3.45 -7.89 26.55
C TRP A 202 4.64 -7.76 25.62
N VAL A 203 4.40 -7.56 24.31
CA VAL A 203 5.45 -7.40 23.29
C VAL A 203 6.37 -6.19 23.51
N ASP A 204 5.86 -5.15 24.19
CA ASP A 204 6.65 -3.97 24.60
C ASP A 204 7.54 -4.21 25.83
N GLY A 205 7.48 -5.41 26.41
CA GLY A 205 8.24 -5.81 27.59
C GLY A 205 7.61 -5.42 28.93
N THR A 206 6.45 -4.79 28.94
CA THR A 206 5.72 -4.50 30.18
C THR A 206 5.20 -5.81 30.81
N ARG A 207 5.11 -5.83 32.12
CA ARG A 207 4.56 -6.96 32.88
C ARG A 207 3.14 -6.65 33.32
N THR A 208 2.32 -7.66 33.34
CA THR A 208 1.00 -7.64 33.99
C THR A 208 1.10 -7.54 35.49
#